data_16a1e25e66ac9975e477c3672425ac19
#
_entry.id   16a1e25e66ac9975e477c3672425ac19
#
_cell.length_a   1.000
_cell.length_b   1.000
_cell.length_c   1.000
_cell.angle_alpha   90.00
_cell.angle_beta   90.00
_cell.angle_gamma   90.00
#
_symmetry.space_group_name_H-M   'P 1'
#
loop_
_entity.id
_entity.type
_entity.pdbx_description
1 polymer ?
#
loop_
_entity_poly.entity_id
_entity_poly.type
_entity_poly.pdbx_seq_one_letter_code
_entity_poly.pdbx_strand_id
1 'polypeptide(L)'
;PGMMLIELTSYVGDVLSYYIDYQYKENILSTATERRNVIRLSEFLGYKVNPFTPALVKLEVTHDVGVVGNGDPDLSNLPLIDKGLQVQSNVDSNIVFETLTEIDFSASGSSDVPAIGAPTSFDENGLATGYTLTRFVKAIAGETKSKTFNITSPTKFLELDLDVSNVSEVIDCTDSSGQKWYEVSYLGQDRILKETHYSDDNNRTDGYDQGSISDDVSPDVSIPYVLEYIKTNKKFTTKIDPDDNTTRLQFGNGLYRFNVTGSSNSSIFSMIEQQGVNLAGVPSSVINASINNLVSNNSLNLGEIPNNTIMTIKYREGGGSDTNVQAGELTTILNSSENISVNNPEPASGGTDGQTVQEIKENAKGYFATQLRCVTKDDYIARILNLPAKFGNIAKAYVERAEDRNTLRIRTLSYNQNRQLVQTPLLVF
;
A
#
# COMPACT_ATOMS: atom_id res chain seq x y z
N PRO A 1 28.25 -33.65 -50.86
CA PRO A 1 28.12 -33.82 -49.40
C PRO A 1 28.94 -32.79 -48.59
N GLY A 2 30.21 -32.45 -49.06
CA GLY A 2 31.09 -31.51 -48.34
C GLY A 2 30.54 -30.07 -48.24
N MET A 3 29.92 -29.57 -49.29
CA MET A 3 29.33 -28.22 -49.33
C MET A 3 28.14 -28.09 -48.35
N MET A 4 27.32 -29.14 -48.26
CA MET A 4 26.19 -29.20 -47.33
C MET A 4 26.62 -29.20 -45.87
N LEU A 5 27.76 -29.80 -45.54
CA LEU A 5 28.34 -29.75 -44.18
C LEU A 5 28.86 -28.34 -43.84
N ILE A 6 29.47 -27.65 -44.82
CA ILE A 6 29.93 -26.26 -44.63
C ILE A 6 28.73 -25.30 -44.41
N GLU A 7 27.67 -25.46 -45.21
CA GLU A 7 26.45 -24.70 -45.06
C GLU A 7 25.78 -24.93 -43.69
N LEU A 8 25.72 -26.19 -43.22
CA LEU A 8 25.19 -26.56 -41.94
C LEU A 8 26.00 -25.94 -40.79
N THR A 9 27.33 -26.02 -40.84
CA THR A 9 28.21 -25.44 -39.82
C THR A 9 28.11 -23.90 -39.80
N SER A 10 28.02 -23.27 -40.97
CA SER A 10 27.80 -21.82 -41.09
C SER A 10 26.44 -21.41 -40.47
N TYR A 11 25.37 -22.15 -40.78
CA TYR A 11 24.05 -21.92 -40.22
C TYR A 11 24.05 -22.06 -38.69
N VAL A 12 24.67 -23.11 -38.14
CA VAL A 12 24.81 -23.28 -36.68
C VAL A 12 25.60 -22.15 -36.06
N GLY A 13 26.68 -21.69 -36.72
CA GLY A 13 27.48 -20.56 -36.26
C GLY A 13 26.66 -19.26 -36.22
N ASP A 14 25.85 -19.02 -37.23
CA ASP A 14 25.00 -17.84 -37.34
C ASP A 14 23.89 -17.84 -36.26
N VAL A 15 23.24 -18.99 -36.06
CA VAL A 15 22.23 -19.18 -35.00
C VAL A 15 22.84 -18.99 -33.62
N LEU A 16 24.02 -19.53 -33.34
CA LEU A 16 24.70 -19.35 -32.06
C LEU A 16 25.09 -17.89 -31.83
N SER A 17 25.59 -17.19 -32.84
CA SER A 17 25.91 -15.78 -32.78
C SER A 17 24.66 -14.94 -32.45
N TYR A 18 23.55 -15.24 -33.15
CA TYR A 18 22.27 -14.59 -32.86
C TYR A 18 21.82 -14.80 -31.41
N TYR A 19 21.88 -16.01 -30.86
CA TYR A 19 21.52 -16.30 -29.48
C TYR A 19 22.41 -15.57 -28.46
N ILE A 20 23.72 -15.47 -28.73
CA ILE A 20 24.66 -14.75 -27.89
C ILE A 20 24.32 -13.25 -27.87
N ASP A 21 24.11 -12.67 -29.04
CA ASP A 21 23.73 -11.25 -29.15
C ASP A 21 22.36 -10.96 -28.48
N TYR A 22 21.42 -11.88 -28.67
CA TYR A 22 20.10 -11.76 -28.02
C TYR A 22 20.22 -11.80 -26.49
N GLN A 23 20.95 -12.78 -25.95
CA GLN A 23 21.18 -12.88 -24.51
C GLN A 23 21.91 -11.68 -23.94
N TYR A 24 22.89 -11.15 -24.69
CA TYR A 24 23.58 -9.93 -24.26
C TYR A 24 22.63 -8.75 -24.19
N LYS A 25 21.76 -8.56 -25.17
CA LYS A 25 20.75 -7.51 -25.17
C LYS A 25 19.75 -7.64 -24.02
N GLU A 26 19.37 -8.86 -23.65
CA GLU A 26 18.45 -9.14 -22.57
C GLU A 26 19.02 -8.83 -21.16
N ASN A 27 20.32 -8.67 -21.01
CA ASN A 27 20.97 -8.27 -19.75
C ASN A 27 21.02 -6.74 -19.54
N ILE A 28 20.55 -5.95 -20.50
CA ILE A 28 20.58 -4.49 -20.45
C ILE A 28 19.14 -3.97 -20.46
N LEU A 29 18.74 -3.22 -19.42
CA LEU A 29 17.37 -2.73 -19.26
C LEU A 29 16.83 -1.99 -20.49
N SER A 30 17.64 -1.18 -21.17
CA SER A 30 17.21 -0.42 -22.34
C SER A 30 16.88 -1.30 -23.55
N THR A 31 17.58 -2.42 -23.73
CA THR A 31 17.47 -3.31 -24.89
C THR A 31 16.68 -4.58 -24.62
N ALA A 32 16.51 -4.99 -23.36
CA ALA A 32 15.74 -6.18 -22.98
C ALA A 32 14.30 -6.08 -23.51
N THR A 33 13.79 -7.16 -24.07
CA THR A 33 12.44 -7.25 -24.65
C THR A 33 11.52 -8.16 -23.85
N GLU A 34 12.10 -9.17 -23.20
CA GLU A 34 11.35 -10.11 -22.38
C GLU A 34 10.88 -9.46 -21.06
N ARG A 35 9.56 -9.47 -20.83
CA ARG A 35 8.96 -8.87 -19.63
C ARG A 35 9.61 -9.37 -18.35
N ARG A 36 9.88 -10.67 -18.24
CA ARG A 36 10.53 -11.29 -17.09
C ARG A 36 11.91 -10.68 -16.78
N ASN A 37 12.72 -10.48 -17.81
CA ASN A 37 14.06 -9.91 -17.67
C ASN A 37 13.98 -8.43 -17.27
N VAL A 38 13.05 -7.69 -17.87
CA VAL A 38 12.83 -6.28 -17.56
C VAL A 38 12.37 -6.10 -16.10
N ILE A 39 11.47 -6.96 -15.60
CA ILE A 39 11.05 -6.94 -14.19
C ILE A 39 12.25 -7.17 -13.27
N ARG A 40 13.05 -8.21 -13.51
CA ARG A 40 14.23 -8.52 -12.68
C ARG A 40 15.28 -7.42 -12.71
N LEU A 41 15.52 -6.82 -13.87
CA LEU A 41 16.45 -5.70 -14.00
C LEU A 41 15.93 -4.42 -13.30
N SER A 42 14.63 -4.20 -13.33
CA SER A 42 14.01 -3.06 -12.62
C SER A 42 14.05 -3.25 -11.10
N GLU A 43 13.82 -4.46 -10.60
CA GLU A 43 13.98 -4.79 -9.19
C GLU A 43 15.43 -4.61 -8.71
N PHE A 44 16.41 -4.94 -9.55
CA PHE A 44 17.82 -4.69 -9.27
C PHE A 44 18.13 -3.18 -9.09
N LEU A 45 17.40 -2.31 -9.80
CA LEU A 45 17.44 -0.85 -9.60
C LEU A 45 16.60 -0.37 -8.42
N GLY A 46 15.95 -1.27 -7.69
CA GLY A 46 15.08 -0.97 -6.55
C GLY A 46 13.64 -0.60 -6.93
N TYR A 47 13.27 -0.68 -8.20
CA TYR A 47 11.94 -0.37 -8.67
C TYR A 47 11.01 -1.60 -8.53
N LYS A 48 9.91 -1.43 -7.82
CA LYS A 48 8.85 -2.45 -7.73
C LYS A 48 7.80 -2.20 -8.80
N VAL A 49 7.53 -3.21 -9.62
CA VAL A 49 6.52 -3.15 -10.68
C VAL A 49 5.13 -3.29 -10.06
N ASN A 50 4.20 -2.41 -10.45
CA ASN A 50 2.80 -2.54 -10.07
C ASN A 50 2.07 -3.42 -11.08
N PRO A 51 1.51 -4.59 -10.67
CA PRO A 51 0.83 -5.49 -11.60
C PRO A 51 -0.50 -4.93 -12.05
N PHE A 52 -1.33 -4.52 -11.09
CA PHE A 52 -2.64 -3.91 -11.30
C PHE A 52 -2.80 -2.75 -10.33
N THR A 53 -3.57 -1.75 -10.73
CA THR A 53 -3.91 -0.63 -9.86
C THR A 53 -5.42 -0.57 -9.72
N PRO A 54 -5.95 -0.49 -8.50
CA PRO A 54 -7.38 -0.38 -8.27
C PRO A 54 -7.90 1.02 -8.58
N ALA A 55 -9.16 1.12 -9.01
CA ALA A 55 -9.85 2.39 -9.11
C ALA A 55 -10.26 2.90 -7.73
N LEU A 56 -10.33 4.22 -7.60
CA LEU A 56 -10.83 4.94 -6.44
C LEU A 56 -12.13 5.66 -6.80
N VAL A 57 -13.03 5.73 -5.84
CA VAL A 57 -14.32 6.40 -5.99
C VAL A 57 -14.72 7.07 -4.69
N LYS A 58 -15.51 8.13 -4.81
CA LYS A 58 -16.21 8.74 -3.68
C LYS A 58 -17.65 8.21 -3.70
N LEU A 59 -18.03 7.51 -2.64
CA LEU A 59 -19.37 7.01 -2.45
C LEU A 59 -20.18 8.02 -1.63
N GLU A 60 -21.43 8.18 -2.01
CA GLU A 60 -22.46 8.85 -1.24
C GLU A 60 -23.30 7.78 -0.54
N VAL A 61 -23.28 7.78 0.78
CA VAL A 61 -24.03 6.84 1.61
C VAL A 61 -25.13 7.60 2.34
N THR A 62 -26.36 7.14 2.16
CA THR A 62 -27.55 7.78 2.74
C THR A 62 -28.25 6.86 3.72
N HIS A 63 -28.77 7.43 4.78
CA HIS A 63 -29.59 6.76 5.79
C HIS A 63 -30.82 7.59 6.08
N ASP A 64 -31.98 6.95 5.99
CA ASP A 64 -33.25 7.62 6.25
C ASP A 64 -33.60 7.49 7.73
N VAL A 65 -33.89 8.63 8.35
CA VAL A 65 -34.26 8.74 9.75
C VAL A 65 -35.68 9.30 9.92
N GLY A 66 -36.39 8.78 10.90
CA GLY A 66 -37.69 9.30 11.28
C GLY A 66 -37.60 10.65 12.01
N VAL A 67 -38.73 11.11 12.51
CA VAL A 67 -38.84 12.37 13.25
C VAL A 67 -39.23 12.13 14.70
N VAL A 68 -38.79 13.00 15.58
CA VAL A 68 -39.24 13.11 16.97
C VAL A 68 -40.39 14.13 17.05
N GLY A 69 -41.17 14.08 18.11
CA GLY A 69 -42.49 14.75 18.29
C GLY A 69 -42.65 16.21 17.87
N ASN A 70 -41.58 16.91 17.49
CA ASN A 70 -41.62 18.31 17.01
C ASN A 70 -41.30 18.42 15.49
N GLY A 71 -41.16 17.30 14.79
CA GLY A 71 -40.73 17.31 13.39
C GLY A 71 -39.21 17.41 13.20
N ASP A 72 -38.42 17.30 14.28
CA ASP A 72 -36.96 17.22 14.23
C ASP A 72 -36.50 15.80 13.92
N PRO A 73 -35.34 15.59 13.24
CA PRO A 73 -34.84 14.25 12.93
C PRO A 73 -34.48 13.46 14.19
N ASP A 74 -34.82 12.17 14.22
CA ASP A 74 -34.45 11.27 15.30
C ASP A 74 -32.99 10.85 15.18
N LEU A 75 -32.11 11.46 15.94
CA LEU A 75 -30.67 11.18 15.96
C LEU A 75 -30.26 10.23 17.11
N SER A 76 -31.23 9.59 17.79
CA SER A 76 -30.93 8.80 18.98
C SER A 76 -30.30 7.43 18.72
N ASN A 77 -30.44 6.89 17.51
CA ASN A 77 -29.96 5.55 17.17
C ASN A 77 -29.44 5.48 15.73
N LEU A 78 -28.34 6.20 15.50
CA LEU A 78 -27.71 6.25 14.17
C LEU A 78 -26.71 5.11 13.99
N PRO A 79 -26.66 4.49 12.81
CA PRO A 79 -25.74 3.40 12.54
C PRO A 79 -24.29 3.89 12.44
N LEU A 80 -23.39 3.12 13.03
CA LEU A 80 -21.95 3.17 12.78
C LEU A 80 -21.59 1.99 11.89
N ILE A 81 -21.05 2.26 10.73
CA ILE A 81 -20.67 1.24 9.76
C ILE A 81 -19.16 1.17 9.71
N ASP A 82 -18.63 0.00 10.03
CA ASP A 82 -17.19 -0.25 10.01
C ASP A 82 -16.60 -0.08 8.60
N LYS A 83 -15.32 0.23 8.54
CA LYS A 83 -14.55 0.20 7.29
C LYS A 83 -14.64 -1.17 6.62
N GLY A 84 -14.62 -1.18 5.28
CA GLY A 84 -14.76 -2.42 4.50
C GLY A 84 -16.20 -2.74 4.12
N LEU A 85 -17.09 -1.74 4.12
CA LEU A 85 -18.40 -1.88 3.50
C LEU A 85 -18.21 -2.21 2.02
N GLN A 86 -18.76 -3.34 1.58
CA GLN A 86 -18.65 -3.82 0.22
C GLN A 86 -19.84 -3.36 -0.62
N VAL A 87 -19.51 -2.65 -1.71
CA VAL A 87 -20.49 -2.14 -2.68
C VAL A 87 -20.16 -2.70 -4.05
N GLN A 88 -21.12 -3.37 -4.64
CA GLN A 88 -21.02 -4.04 -5.92
C GLN A 88 -21.65 -3.18 -7.03
N SER A 89 -21.06 -3.26 -8.22
CA SER A 89 -21.66 -2.65 -9.42
C SER A 89 -22.94 -3.37 -9.83
N ASN A 90 -23.94 -2.60 -10.24
CA ASN A 90 -25.19 -3.12 -10.78
C ASN A 90 -25.07 -3.60 -12.25
N VAL A 91 -23.95 -3.27 -12.91
CA VAL A 91 -23.67 -3.65 -14.30
C VAL A 91 -22.83 -4.92 -14.36
N ASP A 92 -21.77 -4.99 -13.55
CA ASP A 92 -20.91 -6.16 -13.46
C ASP A 92 -20.72 -6.58 -12.00
N SER A 93 -21.27 -7.75 -11.67
CA SER A 93 -21.21 -8.33 -10.32
C SER A 93 -19.81 -8.75 -9.86
N ASN A 94 -18.82 -8.79 -10.74
CA ASN A 94 -17.44 -9.08 -10.35
C ASN A 94 -16.70 -7.85 -9.82
N ILE A 95 -17.27 -6.66 -10.04
CA ILE A 95 -16.65 -5.40 -9.60
C ILE A 95 -17.22 -5.03 -8.23
N VAL A 96 -16.36 -5.12 -7.23
CA VAL A 96 -16.67 -4.77 -5.84
C VAL A 96 -15.73 -3.67 -5.37
N PHE A 97 -16.26 -2.74 -4.61
CA PHE A 97 -15.53 -1.67 -3.95
C PHE A 97 -15.68 -1.81 -2.43
N GLU A 98 -14.62 -1.53 -1.71
CA GLU A 98 -14.61 -1.50 -0.24
C GLU A 98 -14.33 -0.09 0.28
N THR A 99 -15.07 0.33 1.31
CA THR A 99 -14.82 1.61 1.97
C THR A 99 -13.52 1.57 2.77
N LEU A 100 -12.77 2.68 2.70
CA LEU A 100 -11.46 2.80 3.36
C LEU A 100 -11.58 3.27 4.81
N THR A 101 -12.66 3.97 5.15
CA THR A 101 -12.91 4.51 6.49
C THR A 101 -14.27 4.05 6.98
N GLU A 102 -14.48 4.12 8.29
CA GLU A 102 -15.78 3.93 8.90
C GLU A 102 -16.74 5.07 8.52
N ILE A 103 -18.03 4.78 8.57
CA ILE A 103 -19.09 5.73 8.26
C ILE A 103 -19.90 5.94 9.53
N ASP A 104 -19.71 7.08 10.18
CA ASP A 104 -20.42 7.47 11.38
C ASP A 104 -21.47 8.54 11.03
N PHE A 105 -22.74 8.19 11.16
CA PHE A 105 -23.83 9.13 10.94
C PHE A 105 -24.07 10.05 12.14
N SER A 106 -23.54 9.71 13.33
CA SER A 106 -23.65 10.52 14.54
C SER A 106 -22.58 11.61 14.62
N ALA A 107 -21.42 11.41 13.95
CA ALA A 107 -20.33 12.37 14.00
C ALA A 107 -20.68 13.64 13.21
N SER A 108 -20.52 14.79 13.85
CA SER A 108 -20.57 16.10 13.20
C SER A 108 -19.21 16.77 13.37
N GLY A 109 -18.33 16.58 12.39
CA GLY A 109 -17.03 17.25 12.34
C GLY A 109 -17.02 18.45 11.40
N SER A 110 -15.99 19.28 11.46
CA SER A 110 -15.83 20.43 10.56
C SER A 110 -15.60 20.04 9.09
N SER A 111 -15.21 18.79 8.84
CA SER A 111 -15.06 18.21 7.50
C SER A 111 -16.28 17.40 7.03
N ASP A 112 -17.09 16.94 7.97
CA ASP A 112 -18.36 16.28 7.71
C ASP A 112 -19.46 17.29 8.00
N VAL A 113 -19.92 17.97 6.97
CA VAL A 113 -21.11 18.79 7.06
C VAL A 113 -22.20 17.90 7.64
N PRO A 114 -22.86 18.24 8.76
CA PRO A 114 -24.05 17.55 9.19
C PRO A 114 -25.07 17.80 8.10
N ALA A 115 -25.06 16.96 7.09
CA ALA A 115 -26.04 17.03 6.05
C ALA A 115 -27.32 16.37 6.58
N ILE A 116 -27.92 17.04 7.56
CA ILE A 116 -29.34 16.93 7.77
C ILE A 116 -29.90 17.55 6.49
N GLY A 117 -30.26 16.71 5.56
CA GLY A 117 -30.88 17.12 4.32
C GLY A 117 -32.16 17.86 4.59
N ALA A 118 -32.73 18.48 3.56
CA ALA A 118 -34.12 18.92 3.65
C ALA A 118 -35.01 17.72 4.00
N PRO A 119 -36.13 17.93 4.69
CA PRO A 119 -37.08 16.86 4.96
C PRO A 119 -37.47 16.15 3.67
N THR A 120 -37.45 14.83 3.67
CA THR A 120 -37.76 14.01 2.50
C THR A 120 -39.24 13.70 2.36
N SER A 121 -39.99 13.79 3.46
CA SER A 121 -41.42 13.54 3.48
C SER A 121 -42.16 14.48 4.45
N PHE A 122 -43.41 14.80 4.14
CA PHE A 122 -44.26 15.67 4.93
C PHE A 122 -45.62 15.00 5.17
N ASP A 123 -46.25 15.29 6.31
CA ASP A 123 -47.63 14.90 6.57
C ASP A 123 -48.64 15.86 5.90
N GLU A 124 -49.94 15.57 6.07
CA GLU A 124 -51.03 16.38 5.51
C GLU A 124 -51.03 17.82 6.08
N ASN A 125 -50.40 18.07 7.21
CA ASN A 125 -50.29 19.37 7.85
C ASN A 125 -49.01 20.13 7.48
N GLY A 126 -48.16 19.55 6.61
CA GLY A 126 -46.91 20.14 6.19
C GLY A 126 -45.75 19.96 7.21
N LEU A 127 -45.91 19.08 8.20
CA LEU A 127 -44.89 18.75 9.16
C LEU A 127 -43.96 17.67 8.58
N ALA A 128 -42.64 17.80 8.77
CA ALA A 128 -41.67 16.81 8.32
C ALA A 128 -41.94 15.44 8.98
N THR A 129 -41.90 14.37 8.19
CA THR A 129 -42.05 12.99 8.65
C THR A 129 -40.80 12.13 8.44
N GLY A 130 -39.83 12.62 7.71
CA GLY A 130 -38.57 11.92 7.49
C GLY A 130 -37.45 12.83 6.98
N TYR A 131 -36.25 12.44 7.29
CA TYR A 131 -35.03 13.10 6.84
C TYR A 131 -34.05 12.06 6.27
N THR A 132 -33.21 12.48 5.34
CA THR A 132 -32.12 11.65 4.83
C THR A 132 -30.80 12.25 5.29
N LEU A 133 -30.01 11.46 6.00
CA LEU A 133 -28.63 11.79 6.37
C LEU A 133 -27.69 11.30 5.27
N THR A 134 -26.76 12.14 4.85
CA THR A 134 -25.81 11.79 3.79
C THR A 134 -24.38 11.85 4.35
N ARG A 135 -23.56 10.85 3.98
CA ARG A 135 -22.14 10.81 4.27
C ARG A 135 -21.37 10.48 3.01
N PHE A 136 -20.21 11.08 2.86
CA PHE A 136 -19.30 10.77 1.76
C PHE A 136 -18.12 9.98 2.27
N VAL A 137 -17.86 8.84 1.66
CA VAL A 137 -16.74 7.97 2.01
C VAL A 137 -15.94 7.62 0.77
N LYS A 138 -14.65 7.42 0.92
CA LYS A 138 -13.80 6.92 -0.15
C LYS A 138 -13.83 5.40 -0.18
N ALA A 139 -13.91 4.85 -1.38
CA ALA A 139 -13.85 3.43 -1.61
C ALA A 139 -12.82 3.09 -2.69
N ILE A 140 -12.28 1.90 -2.59
CA ILE A 140 -11.26 1.37 -3.48
C ILE A 140 -11.76 0.06 -4.07
N ALA A 141 -11.47 -0.16 -5.36
CA ALA A 141 -11.85 -1.39 -6.04
C ALA A 141 -11.07 -2.58 -5.50
N GLY A 142 -11.75 -3.68 -5.29
CA GLY A 142 -11.21 -4.95 -4.83
C GLY A 142 -11.89 -5.46 -3.59
N GLU A 143 -11.57 -6.71 -3.26
CA GLU A 143 -12.11 -7.44 -2.12
C GLU A 143 -10.99 -7.85 -1.17
N THR A 144 -11.20 -7.66 0.12
CA THR A 144 -10.26 -8.10 1.15
C THR A 144 -10.38 -9.59 1.39
N LYS A 145 -9.32 -10.33 1.08
CA LYS A 145 -9.19 -11.78 1.31
C LYS A 145 -8.16 -12.10 2.37
N SER A 146 -8.26 -13.30 2.90
CA SER A 146 -7.35 -13.80 3.92
C SER A 146 -6.83 -15.18 3.53
N LYS A 147 -5.50 -15.37 3.62
CA LYS A 147 -4.84 -16.67 3.40
C LYS A 147 -3.97 -17.00 4.60
N THR A 148 -4.03 -18.26 5.02
CA THR A 148 -3.26 -18.76 6.16
C THR A 148 -2.19 -19.74 5.72
N PHE A 149 -1.01 -19.63 6.33
CA PHE A 149 0.14 -20.50 6.06
C PHE A 149 0.62 -21.13 7.36
N ASN A 150 0.74 -22.45 7.39
CA ASN A 150 1.27 -23.17 8.54
C ASN A 150 2.79 -23.35 8.36
N ILE A 151 3.57 -22.69 9.18
CA ILE A 151 5.03 -22.73 9.15
C ILE A 151 5.52 -23.55 10.32
N THR A 152 6.00 -24.76 10.03
CA THR A 152 6.47 -25.73 11.03
C THR A 152 7.94 -25.59 11.36
N SER A 153 8.75 -25.12 10.41
CA SER A 153 10.20 -24.99 10.59
C SER A 153 10.73 -23.67 10.04
N PRO A 154 11.74 -23.08 10.69
CA PRO A 154 12.30 -21.81 10.22
C PRO A 154 13.12 -22.04 8.94
N THR A 155 12.79 -21.30 7.90
CA THR A 155 13.53 -21.30 6.64
C THR A 155 14.04 -19.90 6.36
N LYS A 156 15.34 -19.76 6.07
CA LYS A 156 15.93 -18.45 5.72
C LYS A 156 15.37 -17.97 4.40
N PHE A 157 14.99 -16.69 4.36
CA PHE A 157 14.38 -16.08 3.20
C PHE A 157 13.13 -16.84 2.73
N LEU A 158 12.31 -17.30 3.69
CA LEU A 158 11.06 -17.98 3.40
C LEU A 158 10.21 -17.12 2.47
N GLU A 159 9.73 -17.73 1.40
CA GLU A 159 8.78 -17.13 0.46
C GLU A 159 7.42 -17.81 0.61
N LEU A 160 6.38 -16.99 0.81
CA LEU A 160 4.99 -17.44 0.85
C LEU A 160 4.28 -16.90 -0.39
N ASP A 161 3.76 -17.80 -1.20
CA ASP A 161 3.03 -17.44 -2.42
C ASP A 161 1.55 -17.29 -2.13
N LEU A 162 0.98 -16.15 -2.50
CA LEU A 162 -0.46 -15.92 -2.39
C LEU A 162 -1.25 -16.65 -3.49
N ASP A 163 -0.56 -17.11 -4.55
CA ASP A 163 -1.14 -17.74 -5.75
C ASP A 163 -2.17 -16.83 -6.45
N VAL A 164 -2.00 -15.52 -6.33
CA VAL A 164 -2.89 -14.51 -6.89
C VAL A 164 -2.06 -13.44 -7.58
N SER A 165 -2.48 -13.06 -8.79
CA SER A 165 -1.75 -12.12 -9.65
C SER A 165 -2.18 -10.65 -9.51
N ASN A 166 -3.36 -10.37 -8.97
CA ASN A 166 -3.96 -9.04 -8.89
C ASN A 166 -4.06 -8.50 -7.46
N VAL A 167 -3.05 -8.77 -6.65
CA VAL A 167 -2.94 -8.21 -5.30
C VAL A 167 -2.53 -6.74 -5.39
N SER A 168 -3.39 -5.84 -4.94
CA SER A 168 -3.12 -4.40 -4.92
C SER A 168 -2.32 -3.97 -3.70
N GLU A 169 -2.58 -4.59 -2.53
CA GLU A 169 -1.83 -4.35 -1.30
C GLU A 169 -1.94 -5.53 -0.32
N VAL A 170 -0.95 -5.66 0.54
CA VAL A 170 -1.03 -6.50 1.74
C VAL A 170 -1.46 -5.62 2.91
N ILE A 171 -2.70 -5.81 3.38
CA ILE A 171 -3.30 -4.98 4.42
C ILE A 171 -2.72 -5.31 5.79
N ASP A 172 -2.61 -6.61 6.09
CA ASP A 172 -2.13 -7.08 7.38
C ASP A 172 -1.46 -8.45 7.27
N CYS A 173 -0.44 -8.65 8.08
CA CYS A 173 0.25 -9.92 8.19
C CYS A 173 0.52 -10.20 9.68
N THR A 174 -0.15 -11.19 10.25
CA THR A 174 -0.09 -11.51 11.67
C THR A 174 0.29 -12.97 11.91
N ASP A 175 1.03 -13.21 12.99
CA ASP A 175 1.34 -14.56 13.44
C ASP A 175 0.30 -15.08 14.45
N SER A 176 0.36 -16.37 14.79
CA SER A 176 -0.56 -17.01 15.75
C SER A 176 -0.50 -16.42 17.15
N SER A 177 0.53 -15.63 17.48
CA SER A 177 0.66 -14.87 18.74
C SER A 177 0.00 -13.49 18.67
N GLY A 178 -0.65 -13.14 17.55
CA GLY A 178 -1.26 -11.84 17.31
C GLY A 178 -0.23 -10.72 17.03
N GLN A 179 1.04 -11.06 16.80
CA GLN A 179 2.05 -10.06 16.51
C GLN A 179 2.05 -9.71 15.02
N LYS A 180 2.11 -8.42 14.75
CA LYS A 180 2.10 -7.88 13.40
C LYS A 180 3.47 -7.92 12.73
N TRP A 181 3.49 -8.32 11.48
CA TRP A 181 4.62 -8.26 10.57
C TRP A 181 4.41 -7.11 9.59
N TYR A 182 5.46 -6.36 9.31
CA TYR A 182 5.36 -5.13 8.54
C TYR A 182 6.01 -5.26 7.17
N GLU A 183 5.35 -4.73 6.17
CA GLU A 183 5.93 -4.61 4.85
C GLU A 183 7.03 -3.54 4.81
N VAL A 184 8.16 -3.87 4.19
CA VAL A 184 9.28 -2.96 3.97
C VAL A 184 9.70 -2.97 2.51
N SER A 185 10.31 -1.88 2.07
CA SER A 185 10.79 -1.80 0.69
C SER A 185 11.92 -2.79 0.40
N TYR A 186 12.78 -3.04 1.38
CA TYR A 186 13.86 -4.05 1.34
C TYR A 186 14.16 -4.54 2.76
N LEU A 187 14.57 -5.80 2.89
CA LEU A 187 14.76 -6.45 4.21
C LEU A 187 15.82 -5.79 5.11
N GLY A 188 16.76 -5.04 4.55
CA GLY A 188 17.75 -4.27 5.31
C GLY A 188 17.22 -3.01 5.98
N GLN A 189 15.99 -2.60 5.65
CA GLN A 189 15.34 -1.43 6.26
C GLN A 189 15.03 -1.71 7.73
N ASP A 190 15.50 -0.85 8.64
CA ASP A 190 15.35 -1.02 10.10
C ASP A 190 14.23 -0.17 10.71
N ARG A 191 13.76 0.83 9.98
CA ARG A 191 12.72 1.76 10.41
C ARG A 191 11.55 1.70 9.46
N ILE A 192 10.35 1.63 10.03
CA ILE A 192 9.10 1.63 9.30
C ILE A 192 8.32 2.86 9.70
N LEU A 193 7.76 3.53 8.70
CA LEU A 193 6.86 4.64 8.92
C LEU A 193 5.49 4.09 9.25
N LYS A 194 4.98 4.39 10.44
CA LYS A 194 3.61 4.10 10.84
C LYS A 194 2.82 5.40 10.79
N GLU A 195 1.76 5.37 10.03
CA GLU A 195 0.77 6.43 9.99
C GLU A 195 -0.26 6.18 11.10
N THR A 196 -0.50 7.16 11.94
CA THR A 196 -1.57 7.13 12.91
C THR A 196 -2.53 8.27 12.57
N HIS A 197 -3.77 7.91 12.27
CA HIS A 197 -4.80 8.89 11.97
C HIS A 197 -5.28 9.54 13.26
N TYR A 198 -5.44 10.85 13.28
CA TYR A 198 -5.85 11.57 14.49
C TYR A 198 -7.27 11.27 14.95
N SER A 199 -8.15 10.75 14.08
CA SER A 199 -9.48 10.33 14.50
C SER A 199 -9.45 9.13 15.47
N ASP A 200 -8.35 8.34 15.42
CA ASP A 200 -8.18 7.17 16.29
C ASP A 200 -7.57 7.54 17.66
N ASP A 201 -7.18 8.78 17.86
CA ASP A 201 -6.53 9.24 19.08
C ASP A 201 -7.54 9.99 19.97
N ASN A 202 -8.05 9.29 20.98
CA ASN A 202 -8.90 9.88 22.02
C ASN A 202 -8.19 10.98 22.85
N ASN A 203 -6.87 11.12 22.73
CA ASN A 203 -6.07 12.14 23.44
C ASN A 203 -5.98 13.46 22.67
N ARG A 204 -6.57 13.56 21.49
CA ARG A 204 -6.53 14.79 20.69
C ARG A 204 -7.22 15.99 21.37
N THR A 205 -8.14 15.74 22.28
CA THR A 205 -8.82 16.78 23.03
C THR A 205 -7.92 17.50 24.03
N ASP A 206 -6.83 16.89 24.47
CA ASP A 206 -5.98 17.43 25.54
C ASP A 206 -4.91 18.44 25.06
N GLY A 207 -4.68 18.55 23.77
CA GLY A 207 -3.67 19.44 23.18
C GLY A 207 -4.22 20.60 22.35
N TYR A 208 -5.48 20.58 22.00
CA TYR A 208 -6.16 21.60 21.22
C TYR A 208 -7.26 22.25 22.06
N ASP A 209 -6.84 23.17 22.91
CA ASP A 209 -7.78 24.06 23.62
C ASP A 209 -8.43 24.98 22.60
N GLN A 210 -9.67 24.65 22.21
CA GLN A 210 -10.46 25.42 21.25
C GLN A 210 -10.74 26.86 21.70
N GLY A 211 -10.31 27.23 22.92
CA GLY A 211 -10.52 28.54 23.52
C GLY A 211 -9.42 29.57 23.25
N SER A 212 -8.32 29.23 22.62
CA SER A 212 -7.15 30.11 22.47
C SER A 212 -6.66 30.36 21.06
N ILE A 213 -7.42 29.98 20.04
CA ILE A 213 -7.05 30.33 18.67
C ILE A 213 -7.52 31.75 18.40
N SER A 214 -6.55 32.68 18.29
CA SER A 214 -6.81 33.98 17.72
C SER A 214 -7.36 33.80 16.30
N ASP A 215 -8.30 34.65 15.90
CA ASP A 215 -9.08 34.62 14.65
C ASP A 215 -8.27 34.55 13.35
N ASP A 216 -6.93 34.45 13.43
CA ASP A 216 -6.01 34.42 12.29
C ASP A 216 -5.49 33.01 11.91
N VAL A 217 -5.87 31.96 12.62
CA VAL A 217 -5.48 30.59 12.23
C VAL A 217 -6.66 29.94 11.50
N SER A 218 -6.52 29.81 10.19
CA SER A 218 -7.47 29.12 9.33
C SER A 218 -7.77 27.71 9.89
N PRO A 219 -9.05 27.36 10.10
CA PRO A 219 -9.45 26.05 10.61
C PRO A 219 -9.11 24.88 9.67
N ASP A 220 -8.58 25.18 8.47
CA ASP A 220 -8.27 24.18 7.44
C ASP A 220 -6.91 23.50 7.58
N VAL A 221 -6.15 23.77 8.62
CA VAL A 221 -4.85 23.11 8.85
C VAL A 221 -5.01 22.02 9.93
N SER A 222 -5.90 21.09 9.73
CA SER A 222 -5.85 19.84 10.48
C SER A 222 -4.78 18.96 9.88
N ILE A 223 -3.72 18.64 10.64
CA ILE A 223 -2.78 17.58 10.28
C ILE A 223 -3.52 16.26 10.48
N PRO A 224 -3.97 15.58 9.42
CA PRO A 224 -4.82 14.39 9.56
C PRO A 224 -4.04 13.17 10.08
N TYR A 225 -2.71 13.20 10.01
CA TYR A 225 -1.86 12.06 10.33
C TYR A 225 -0.63 12.46 11.14
N VAL A 226 -0.22 11.60 12.06
CA VAL A 226 1.11 11.61 12.67
C VAL A 226 1.92 10.47 12.07
N LEU A 227 3.15 10.78 11.67
CA LEU A 227 4.11 9.80 11.17
C LEU A 227 5.07 9.45 12.30
N GLU A 228 5.04 8.20 12.72
CA GLU A 228 5.94 7.65 13.75
C GLU A 228 6.89 6.63 13.14
N TYR A 229 8.18 6.70 13.50
CA TYR A 229 9.14 5.68 13.12
C TYR A 229 9.20 4.58 14.17
N ILE A 230 8.81 3.37 13.77
CA ILE A 230 8.94 2.19 14.59
C ILE A 230 10.10 1.31 14.10
N LYS A 231 10.82 0.71 15.05
CA LYS A 231 11.81 -0.33 14.76
C LYS A 231 11.17 -1.70 15.00
N THR A 232 11.22 -2.55 14.01
CA THR A 232 10.78 -3.93 14.14
C THR A 232 11.70 -4.88 13.38
N ASN A 233 11.86 -6.08 13.93
CA ASN A 233 12.53 -7.18 13.26
C ASN A 233 11.54 -8.07 12.50
N LYS A 234 10.23 -7.96 12.82
CA LYS A 234 9.16 -8.69 12.15
C LYS A 234 8.76 -7.92 10.90
N LYS A 235 9.37 -8.29 9.78
CA LYS A 235 9.22 -7.59 8.50
C LYS A 235 9.30 -8.56 7.34
N PHE A 236 8.68 -8.17 6.25
CA PHE A 236 8.70 -8.89 4.98
C PHE A 236 8.75 -7.91 3.81
N THR A 237 9.10 -8.40 2.65
CA THR A 237 8.97 -7.67 1.38
C THR A 237 8.01 -8.40 0.47
N THR A 238 7.22 -7.66 -0.28
CA THR A 238 6.41 -8.21 -1.37
C THR A 238 7.20 -8.21 -2.66
N LYS A 239 7.10 -9.29 -3.40
CA LYS A 239 7.68 -9.48 -4.74
C LYS A 239 6.61 -10.01 -5.68
N ILE A 240 6.74 -9.69 -6.94
CA ILE A 240 5.91 -10.27 -7.99
C ILE A 240 6.74 -11.32 -8.70
N ASP A 241 6.21 -12.52 -8.81
CA ASP A 241 6.83 -13.54 -9.66
C ASP A 241 6.74 -13.10 -11.13
N PRO A 242 7.87 -12.96 -11.81
CA PRO A 242 7.87 -12.49 -13.19
C PRO A 242 7.34 -13.52 -14.19
N ASP A 243 7.20 -14.78 -13.80
CA ASP A 243 6.70 -15.87 -14.65
C ASP A 243 5.16 -15.95 -14.60
N ASP A 244 4.58 -15.93 -13.39
CA ASP A 244 3.15 -16.12 -13.16
C ASP A 244 2.43 -14.83 -12.76
N ASN A 245 3.15 -13.74 -12.53
CA ASN A 245 2.67 -12.48 -11.93
C ASN A 245 2.01 -12.66 -10.56
N THR A 246 2.25 -13.78 -9.87
CA THR A 246 1.74 -14.00 -8.51
C THR A 246 2.51 -13.16 -7.49
N THR A 247 1.83 -12.80 -6.40
CA THR A 247 2.44 -12.02 -5.34
C THR A 247 3.01 -12.95 -4.27
N ARG A 248 4.31 -12.77 -3.97
CA ARG A 248 5.04 -13.51 -2.93
C ARG A 248 5.50 -12.59 -1.83
N LEU A 249 5.40 -13.08 -0.59
CA LEU A 249 5.97 -12.42 0.58
C LEU A 249 7.29 -13.11 0.94
N GLN A 250 8.39 -12.34 0.98
CA GLN A 250 9.69 -12.83 1.39
C GLN A 250 10.05 -12.32 2.78
N PHE A 251 10.37 -13.24 3.70
CA PHE A 251 10.77 -12.96 5.07
C PHE A 251 12.30 -12.88 5.21
N GLY A 252 12.77 -12.56 6.41
CA GLY A 252 14.17 -12.36 6.69
C GLY A 252 15.01 -13.65 6.78
N ASN A 253 16.27 -13.49 7.17
CA ASN A 253 17.23 -14.58 7.32
C ASN A 253 17.38 -15.06 8.78
N GLY A 254 16.56 -14.53 9.68
CA GLY A 254 16.59 -14.83 11.11
C GLY A 254 17.51 -13.93 11.90
N LEU A 255 17.17 -13.77 13.17
CA LEU A 255 18.04 -13.15 14.14
C LEU A 255 19.15 -14.15 14.49
N TYR A 256 20.40 -13.74 14.38
CA TYR A 256 21.48 -14.38 15.10
C TYR A 256 21.30 -14.10 16.61
N ARG A 257 20.32 -14.77 17.22
CA ARG A 257 20.30 -14.88 18.68
C ARG A 257 21.35 -15.89 19.05
N PHE A 258 22.47 -15.43 19.52
CA PHE A 258 23.33 -16.25 20.35
C PHE A 258 22.51 -16.54 21.61
N ASN A 259 21.85 -17.70 21.67
CA ASN A 259 21.28 -18.19 22.91
C ASN A 259 22.45 -18.49 23.86
N VAL A 260 22.81 -17.51 24.66
CA VAL A 260 23.63 -17.72 25.83
C VAL A 260 22.74 -18.38 26.90
N THR A 261 22.37 -19.63 26.65
CA THR A 261 21.78 -20.50 27.66
C THR A 261 22.89 -21.06 28.50
N GLY A 262 23.26 -20.34 29.56
CA GLY A 262 24.22 -20.78 30.51
C GLY A 262 24.79 -19.63 31.31
N SER A 263 24.74 -19.75 32.61
CA SER A 263 25.22 -18.80 33.62
C SER A 263 26.74 -18.63 33.64
N SER A 264 27.40 -18.68 32.50
CA SER A 264 28.81 -18.35 32.38
C SER A 264 28.98 -17.43 31.18
N ASN A 265 29.68 -16.32 31.37
CA ASN A 265 30.14 -15.36 30.38
C ASN A 265 31.01 -16.00 29.28
N SER A 266 30.54 -17.05 28.63
CA SER A 266 31.14 -17.53 27.38
C SER A 266 30.82 -16.50 26.32
N SER A 267 31.65 -15.53 26.28
CA SER A 267 31.62 -14.36 25.45
C SER A 267 31.54 -14.80 23.99
N ILE A 268 30.83 -14.03 23.19
CA ILE A 268 30.90 -14.01 21.72
C ILE A 268 32.37 -14.13 21.24
N PHE A 269 33.31 -13.73 22.10
CA PHE A 269 34.73 -13.87 21.94
C PHE A 269 35.22 -15.32 21.79
N SER A 270 34.69 -16.26 22.57
CA SER A 270 35.06 -17.67 22.43
C SER A 270 34.57 -18.28 21.12
N MET A 271 33.49 -17.75 20.56
CA MET A 271 33.00 -18.20 19.27
C MET A 271 33.76 -17.58 18.10
N ILE A 272 34.19 -16.32 18.23
CA ILE A 272 35.07 -15.66 17.26
C ILE A 272 36.45 -16.30 17.29
N GLU A 273 36.92 -16.64 18.45
CA GLU A 273 38.21 -17.36 18.67
C GLU A 273 38.16 -18.77 18.09
N GLN A 274 37.03 -19.50 18.24
CA GLN A 274 36.78 -20.79 17.59
C GLN A 274 36.74 -20.70 16.06
N GLN A 275 36.39 -19.55 15.50
CA GLN A 275 36.44 -19.29 14.07
C GLN A 275 37.76 -18.77 13.56
N GLY A 276 38.77 -18.72 14.38
CA GLY A 276 40.16 -18.36 13.99
C GLY A 276 40.41 -16.87 13.79
N VAL A 277 39.53 -16.00 14.24
CA VAL A 277 39.75 -14.55 14.22
C VAL A 277 40.42 -14.11 15.54
N ASN A 278 41.73 -14.12 15.58
CA ASN A 278 42.52 -13.70 16.73
C ASN A 278 42.94 -12.23 16.55
N LEU A 279 42.32 -11.33 17.31
CA LEU A 279 42.70 -9.89 17.33
C LEU A 279 43.80 -9.67 18.33
N ALA A 280 45.04 -9.87 17.88
CA ALA A 280 46.25 -9.69 18.73
C ALA A 280 46.35 -8.23 19.21
N GLY A 281 46.50 -8.07 20.52
CA GLY A 281 46.83 -6.77 21.16
C GLY A 281 45.65 -5.92 21.63
N VAL A 282 44.40 -6.41 21.52
CA VAL A 282 43.24 -5.70 22.06
C VAL A 282 42.73 -6.38 23.34
N PRO A 283 42.62 -5.67 24.49
CA PRO A 283 42.07 -6.26 25.70
C PRO A 283 40.66 -6.79 25.52
N SER A 284 40.40 -7.98 26.03
CA SER A 284 39.10 -8.67 25.91
C SER A 284 37.91 -7.86 26.47
N SER A 285 38.17 -6.97 27.45
CA SER A 285 37.15 -6.08 28.02
C SER A 285 36.64 -5.00 27.04
N VAL A 286 37.50 -4.49 26.18
CA VAL A 286 37.17 -3.46 25.20
C VAL A 286 36.39 -4.06 24.04
N ILE A 287 36.76 -5.27 23.62
CA ILE A 287 36.12 -5.99 22.55
C ILE A 287 34.72 -6.47 22.97
N ASN A 288 34.59 -6.99 24.19
CA ASN A 288 33.30 -7.41 24.74
C ASN A 288 32.28 -6.27 24.83
N ALA A 289 32.70 -5.06 25.23
CA ALA A 289 31.82 -3.91 25.28
C ALA A 289 31.37 -3.45 23.87
N SER A 290 32.29 -3.47 22.90
CA SER A 290 31.98 -3.07 21.51
C SER A 290 31.14 -4.11 20.78
N ILE A 291 31.39 -5.40 20.98
CA ILE A 291 30.65 -6.48 20.36
C ILE A 291 29.26 -6.64 21.01
N ASN A 292 29.12 -6.48 22.31
CA ASN A 292 27.82 -6.47 22.96
C ASN A 292 26.93 -5.35 22.46
N ASN A 293 27.48 -4.18 22.19
CA ASN A 293 26.71 -3.09 21.55
C ASN A 293 26.34 -3.39 20.09
N LEU A 294 27.18 -4.07 19.34
CA LEU A 294 26.90 -4.51 17.97
C LEU A 294 25.86 -5.63 17.94
N VAL A 295 25.92 -6.56 18.88
CA VAL A 295 24.98 -7.71 18.97
C VAL A 295 23.66 -7.30 19.61
N SER A 296 23.66 -6.34 20.54
CA SER A 296 22.44 -5.80 21.12
C SER A 296 21.71 -4.85 20.17
N ASN A 297 22.42 -4.28 19.20
CA ASN A 297 21.80 -3.50 18.15
C ASN A 297 21.14 -4.44 17.13
N ASN A 298 19.82 -4.56 17.22
CA ASN A 298 18.96 -5.31 16.29
C ASN A 298 19.06 -4.84 14.82
N SER A 299 19.94 -3.88 14.52
CA SER A 299 20.09 -3.24 13.21
C SER A 299 20.88 -4.06 12.18
N LEU A 300 21.52 -5.15 12.58
CA LEU A 300 22.36 -5.97 11.69
C LEU A 300 21.61 -7.14 11.03
N ASN A 301 20.31 -7.28 11.27
CA ASN A 301 19.54 -8.41 10.77
C ASN A 301 18.58 -8.01 9.66
N LEU A 302 18.50 -8.89 8.65
CA LEU A 302 17.54 -8.75 7.55
C LEU A 302 16.11 -9.13 7.96
N GLY A 303 15.83 -9.22 9.25
CA GLY A 303 14.52 -9.55 9.81
C GLY A 303 14.42 -10.96 10.38
N GLU A 304 13.40 -11.18 11.20
CA GLU A 304 13.08 -12.49 11.80
C GLU A 304 12.57 -13.47 10.75
N ILE A 305 12.65 -14.75 11.10
CA ILE A 305 12.03 -15.85 10.34
C ILE A 305 10.79 -16.28 11.10
N PRO A 306 9.63 -16.42 10.45
CA PRO A 306 8.49 -17.10 11.03
C PRO A 306 8.85 -18.54 11.39
N ASN A 307 8.54 -18.97 12.62
CA ASN A 307 8.88 -20.29 13.11
C ASN A 307 7.78 -20.85 13.99
N ASN A 308 7.34 -22.08 13.71
CA ASN A 308 6.30 -22.79 14.43
C ASN A 308 5.07 -21.89 14.71
N THR A 309 4.54 -21.32 13.65
CA THR A 309 3.43 -20.35 13.71
C THR A 309 2.52 -20.48 12.50
N ILE A 310 1.28 -20.06 12.68
CA ILE A 310 0.34 -19.89 11.57
C ILE A 310 0.39 -18.40 11.20
N MET A 311 0.80 -18.12 9.98
CA MET A 311 0.77 -16.76 9.43
C MET A 311 -0.58 -16.51 8.76
N THR A 312 -1.26 -15.46 9.17
CA THR A 312 -2.49 -14.99 8.54
C THR A 312 -2.19 -13.71 7.77
N ILE A 313 -2.38 -13.76 6.46
CA ILE A 313 -2.13 -12.64 5.56
C ILE A 313 -3.47 -12.16 5.03
N LYS A 314 -3.80 -10.89 5.31
CA LYS A 314 -4.95 -10.19 4.73
C LYS A 314 -4.44 -9.32 3.59
N TYR A 315 -5.01 -9.48 2.42
CA TYR A 315 -4.63 -8.74 1.23
C TYR A 315 -5.87 -8.32 0.45
N ARG A 316 -5.75 -7.29 -0.36
CA ARG A 316 -6.80 -6.86 -1.27
C ARG A 316 -6.52 -7.39 -2.66
N GLU A 317 -7.49 -8.12 -3.18
CA GLU A 317 -7.50 -8.65 -4.53
C GLU A 317 -8.48 -7.84 -5.39
N GLY A 318 -8.03 -7.41 -6.55
CA GLY A 318 -8.84 -6.65 -7.49
C GLY A 318 -8.07 -5.47 -8.07
N GLY A 319 -8.68 -4.80 -9.01
CA GLY A 319 -8.09 -3.70 -9.76
C GLY A 319 -8.14 -3.96 -11.26
N GLY A 320 -7.51 -3.07 -12.01
CA GLY A 320 -7.52 -3.11 -13.46
C GLY A 320 -8.40 -2.02 -14.08
N SER A 321 -8.29 -1.87 -15.39
CA SER A 321 -9.02 -0.84 -16.15
C SER A 321 -10.54 -0.97 -16.04
N ASP A 322 -11.04 -2.20 -15.88
CA ASP A 322 -12.47 -2.49 -15.81
C ASP A 322 -13.13 -1.97 -14.53
N THR A 323 -12.32 -1.71 -13.49
CA THR A 323 -12.83 -1.13 -12.24
C THR A 323 -13.13 0.37 -12.32
N ASN A 324 -12.86 1.03 -13.43
CA ASN A 324 -13.25 2.44 -13.66
C ASN A 324 -14.74 2.54 -14.04
N VAL A 325 -15.63 2.25 -13.11
CA VAL A 325 -17.09 2.26 -13.32
C VAL A 325 -17.65 3.67 -13.51
N GLN A 326 -18.80 3.77 -14.20
CA GLN A 326 -19.47 5.04 -14.40
C GLN A 326 -20.20 5.53 -13.14
N ALA A 327 -20.60 6.80 -13.15
CA ALA A 327 -21.44 7.34 -12.09
C ALA A 327 -22.80 6.60 -12.05
N GLY A 328 -23.27 6.30 -10.84
CA GLY A 328 -24.53 5.61 -10.60
C GLY A 328 -24.51 4.09 -10.75
N GLU A 329 -23.34 3.47 -10.95
CA GLU A 329 -23.22 2.02 -11.09
C GLU A 329 -23.04 1.27 -9.76
N LEU A 330 -22.53 1.94 -8.73
CA LEU A 330 -22.26 1.34 -7.42
C LEU A 330 -23.45 1.53 -6.49
N THR A 331 -24.36 0.57 -6.46
CA THR A 331 -25.62 0.69 -5.72
C THR A 331 -25.95 -0.53 -4.86
N THR A 332 -25.32 -1.67 -5.08
CA THR A 332 -25.63 -2.91 -4.38
C THR A 332 -24.70 -3.13 -3.19
N ILE A 333 -25.27 -3.23 -1.99
CA ILE A 333 -24.52 -3.49 -0.75
C ILE A 333 -24.49 -4.99 -0.49
N LEU A 334 -23.30 -5.53 -0.17
CA LEU A 334 -23.10 -6.97 0.02
C LEU A 334 -23.05 -7.40 1.49
N ASN A 335 -22.42 -6.61 2.35
CA ASN A 335 -22.04 -7.04 3.70
C ASN A 335 -22.60 -6.19 4.86
N SER A 336 -23.64 -5.41 4.61
CA SER A 336 -24.35 -4.67 5.67
C SER A 336 -25.81 -5.05 5.74
N SER A 337 -26.34 -5.12 6.97
CA SER A 337 -27.75 -5.30 7.28
C SER A 337 -28.45 -3.98 7.61
N GLU A 338 -27.72 -2.89 7.68
CA GLU A 338 -28.24 -1.56 8.00
C GLU A 338 -29.10 -1.02 6.84
N ASN A 339 -30.12 -0.24 7.19
CA ASN A 339 -30.99 0.38 6.19
C ASN A 339 -30.33 1.63 5.59
N ILE A 340 -29.38 1.40 4.70
CA ILE A 340 -28.62 2.43 4.00
C ILE A 340 -28.74 2.26 2.49
N SER A 341 -28.61 3.36 1.79
CA SER A 341 -28.48 3.34 0.33
C SER A 341 -27.13 3.91 -0.06
N VAL A 342 -26.56 3.39 -1.12
CA VAL A 342 -25.23 3.80 -1.61
C VAL A 342 -25.32 4.17 -3.08
N ASN A 343 -24.61 5.20 -3.46
CA ASN A 343 -24.46 5.62 -4.85
C ASN A 343 -23.06 6.23 -5.06
N ASN A 344 -22.55 6.19 -6.28
CA ASN A 344 -21.38 6.93 -6.68
C ASN A 344 -21.77 8.09 -7.59
N PRO A 345 -21.79 9.33 -7.09
CA PRO A 345 -22.18 10.50 -7.88
C PRO A 345 -21.19 10.82 -8.99
N GLU A 346 -19.94 10.40 -8.84
CA GLU A 346 -18.86 10.58 -9.80
C GLU A 346 -18.33 9.21 -10.27
N PRO A 347 -17.79 9.12 -11.51
CA PRO A 347 -17.21 7.88 -11.98
C PRO A 347 -15.95 7.51 -11.20
N ALA A 348 -15.72 6.21 -11.01
CA ALA A 348 -14.47 5.72 -10.48
C ALA A 348 -13.32 5.95 -11.47
N SER A 349 -12.13 6.18 -10.96
CA SER A 349 -10.95 6.42 -11.79
C SER A 349 -9.66 5.93 -11.14
N GLY A 350 -8.61 5.79 -11.95
CA GLY A 350 -7.29 5.37 -11.50
C GLY A 350 -7.03 3.87 -11.60
N GLY A 351 -8.02 3.07 -12.01
CA GLY A 351 -7.83 1.66 -12.31
C GLY A 351 -7.03 1.47 -13.59
N THR A 352 -5.98 0.68 -13.53
CA THR A 352 -5.18 0.32 -14.72
C THR A 352 -4.70 -1.11 -14.64
N ASP A 353 -4.57 -1.71 -15.80
CA ASP A 353 -3.89 -2.98 -15.96
C ASP A 353 -2.39 -2.80 -15.72
N GLY A 354 -1.70 -3.92 -15.56
CA GLY A 354 -0.27 -3.87 -15.26
C GLY A 354 0.55 -3.07 -16.26
N GLN A 355 1.65 -2.53 -15.80
CA GLN A 355 2.57 -1.72 -16.59
C GLN A 355 3.10 -2.49 -17.81
N THR A 356 3.22 -1.81 -18.94
CA THR A 356 3.87 -2.32 -20.13
C THR A 356 5.39 -2.39 -19.95
N VAL A 357 6.06 -3.20 -20.75
CA VAL A 357 7.53 -3.33 -20.73
C VAL A 357 8.21 -1.97 -20.88
N GLN A 358 7.69 -1.09 -21.74
CA GLN A 358 8.26 0.22 -21.95
C GLN A 358 8.06 1.16 -20.76
N GLU A 359 6.88 1.13 -20.15
CA GLU A 359 6.60 1.90 -18.92
C GLU A 359 7.48 1.45 -17.77
N ILE A 360 7.68 0.14 -17.58
CA ILE A 360 8.59 -0.39 -16.55
C ILE A 360 10.00 0.15 -16.75
N LYS A 361 10.52 0.13 -17.98
CA LYS A 361 11.86 0.63 -18.28
C LYS A 361 12.03 2.11 -17.95
N GLU A 362 11.10 2.94 -18.38
CA GLU A 362 11.18 4.40 -18.14
C GLU A 362 10.97 4.73 -16.66
N ASN A 363 10.00 4.09 -16.01
CA ASN A 363 9.75 4.29 -14.59
C ASN A 363 10.92 3.84 -13.72
N ALA A 364 11.54 2.69 -14.03
CA ALA A 364 12.71 2.20 -13.31
C ALA A 364 13.92 3.16 -13.43
N LYS A 365 14.16 3.74 -14.60
CA LYS A 365 15.20 4.75 -14.79
C LYS A 365 14.92 6.01 -13.96
N GLY A 366 13.68 6.52 -14.04
CA GLY A 366 13.24 7.69 -13.28
C GLY A 366 13.37 7.45 -11.77
N TYR A 367 12.90 6.29 -11.29
CA TYR A 367 13.00 5.90 -9.89
C TYR A 367 14.45 5.85 -9.40
N PHE A 368 15.33 5.20 -10.14
CA PHE A 368 16.75 5.11 -9.80
C PHE A 368 17.42 6.49 -9.77
N ALA A 369 17.09 7.38 -10.73
CA ALA A 369 17.65 8.73 -10.78
C ALA A 369 17.31 9.57 -9.54
N THR A 370 16.13 9.40 -8.94
CA THR A 370 15.72 10.13 -7.74
C THR A 370 16.52 9.75 -6.48
N GLN A 371 17.15 8.57 -6.44
CA GLN A 371 17.86 8.04 -5.27
C GLN A 371 17.04 8.16 -3.97
N LEU A 372 15.75 7.91 -4.04
CA LEU A 372 14.76 8.02 -2.93
C LEU A 372 14.64 9.44 -2.34
N ARG A 373 14.99 10.48 -3.11
CA ARG A 373 14.91 11.89 -2.69
C ARG A 373 13.96 12.67 -3.60
N CYS A 374 13.41 13.76 -3.10
CA CYS A 374 12.61 14.71 -3.84
C CYS A 374 13.28 16.11 -3.70
N VAL A 375 14.12 16.50 -4.65
CA VAL A 375 14.85 17.77 -4.66
C VAL A 375 14.43 18.62 -5.84
N THR A 376 14.37 18.05 -7.03
CA THR A 376 13.95 18.70 -8.26
C THR A 376 12.48 18.46 -8.54
N LYS A 377 11.87 19.28 -9.41
CA LYS A 377 10.48 19.03 -9.86
C LYS A 377 10.32 17.66 -10.51
N ASP A 378 11.32 17.23 -11.27
CA ASP A 378 11.31 15.94 -11.96
C ASP A 378 11.39 14.76 -10.97
N ASP A 379 12.13 14.92 -9.86
CA ASP A 379 12.14 13.90 -8.79
C ASP A 379 10.76 13.73 -8.17
N TYR A 380 10.06 14.83 -7.88
CA TYR A 380 8.69 14.78 -7.38
C TYR A 380 7.76 14.07 -8.37
N ILE A 381 7.82 14.45 -9.67
CA ILE A 381 7.00 13.83 -10.71
C ILE A 381 7.30 12.32 -10.80
N ALA A 382 8.57 11.93 -10.86
CA ALA A 382 8.96 10.53 -10.91
C ALA A 382 8.48 9.73 -9.69
N ARG A 383 8.54 10.31 -8.50
CA ARG A 383 8.05 9.67 -7.26
C ARG A 383 6.54 9.55 -7.21
N ILE A 384 5.82 10.57 -7.67
CA ILE A 384 4.35 10.58 -7.71
C ILE A 384 3.83 9.53 -8.71
N LEU A 385 4.44 9.44 -9.89
CA LEU A 385 4.06 8.44 -10.89
C LEU A 385 4.38 6.99 -10.46
N ASN A 386 5.25 6.83 -9.47
CA ASN A 386 5.67 5.53 -8.92
C ASN A 386 5.11 5.26 -7.52
N LEU A 387 3.98 5.88 -7.17
CA LEU A 387 3.29 5.57 -5.92
C LEU A 387 2.80 4.12 -5.91
N PRO A 388 2.79 3.46 -4.73
CA PRO A 388 2.21 2.13 -4.58
C PRO A 388 0.76 2.05 -5.07
N ALA A 389 0.38 0.90 -5.61
CA ALA A 389 -0.94 0.65 -6.20
C ALA A 389 -2.12 0.98 -5.28
N LYS A 390 -1.94 0.85 -3.97
CA LYS A 390 -2.96 1.21 -2.96
C LYS A 390 -3.43 2.67 -2.99
N PHE A 391 -2.66 3.56 -3.60
CA PHE A 391 -3.04 4.98 -3.77
C PHE A 391 -3.71 5.28 -5.12
N GLY A 392 -3.98 4.26 -5.92
CA GLY A 392 -4.49 4.42 -7.27
C GLY A 392 -3.38 4.76 -8.27
N ASN A 393 -3.75 4.94 -9.55
CA ASN A 393 -2.80 5.31 -10.60
C ASN A 393 -2.91 6.79 -10.93
N ILE A 394 -1.76 7.44 -10.96
CA ILE A 394 -1.63 8.82 -11.42
C ILE A 394 -1.06 8.79 -12.84
N ALA A 395 -1.86 9.26 -13.80
CA ALA A 395 -1.47 9.31 -15.21
C ALA A 395 -0.53 10.47 -15.52
N LYS A 396 -0.75 11.61 -14.87
CA LYS A 396 0.09 12.80 -15.00
C LYS A 396 0.19 13.54 -13.68
N ALA A 397 1.38 14.08 -13.43
CA ALA A 397 1.64 14.94 -12.29
C ALA A 397 2.29 16.25 -12.77
N TYR A 398 1.92 17.34 -12.15
CA TYR A 398 2.54 18.64 -12.34
C TYR A 398 2.87 19.25 -10.98
N VAL A 399 4.11 19.70 -10.84
CA VAL A 399 4.61 20.26 -9.58
C VAL A 399 4.98 21.73 -9.80
N GLU A 400 4.35 22.61 -9.03
CA GLU A 400 4.63 24.03 -9.02
C GLU A 400 4.94 24.54 -7.62
N ARG A 401 5.72 25.60 -7.53
CA ARG A 401 5.92 26.29 -6.28
C ARG A 401 4.75 27.25 -6.09
N ALA A 402 4.08 27.19 -4.96
CA ALA A 402 3.03 28.16 -4.64
C ALA A 402 3.62 29.57 -4.48
N GLU A 403 2.77 30.60 -4.52
CA GLU A 403 3.16 32.00 -4.31
C GLU A 403 3.83 32.18 -2.95
N ASP A 404 3.35 31.45 -1.96
CA ASP A 404 4.02 31.27 -0.68
C ASP A 404 5.23 30.36 -0.87
N ARG A 405 6.43 30.93 -0.82
CA ARG A 405 7.70 30.30 -1.22
C ARG A 405 8.05 29.00 -0.50
N ASN A 406 7.30 28.62 0.53
CA ASN A 406 7.55 27.44 1.36
C ASN A 406 6.65 26.25 1.03
N THR A 407 5.63 26.43 0.17
CA THR A 407 4.70 25.37 -0.21
C THR A 407 4.91 24.92 -1.65
N LEU A 408 4.76 23.60 -1.87
CA LEU A 408 4.70 22.99 -3.19
C LEU A 408 3.26 22.58 -3.47
N ARG A 409 2.76 22.96 -4.64
CA ARG A 409 1.46 22.53 -5.13
C ARG A 409 1.66 21.41 -6.14
N ILE A 410 1.04 20.27 -5.85
CA ILE A 410 1.05 19.10 -6.72
C ILE A 410 -0.34 18.95 -7.31
N ARG A 411 -0.42 18.89 -8.64
CA ARG A 411 -1.66 18.63 -9.38
C ARG A 411 -1.54 17.31 -10.09
N THR A 412 -2.52 16.45 -9.94
CA THR A 412 -2.54 15.08 -10.49
C THR A 412 -3.78 14.86 -11.35
N LEU A 413 -3.60 14.04 -12.37
CA LEU A 413 -4.67 13.56 -13.24
C LEU A 413 -4.59 12.04 -13.32
N SER A 414 -5.73 11.38 -13.29
CA SER A 414 -5.88 9.92 -13.46
C SER A 414 -6.58 9.59 -14.77
N TYR A 415 -6.61 8.31 -15.14
CA TYR A 415 -7.39 7.83 -16.26
C TYR A 415 -8.79 7.38 -15.84
N ASN A 416 -9.79 7.72 -16.64
CA ASN A 416 -11.13 7.12 -16.57
C ASN A 416 -11.21 5.85 -17.43
N GLN A 417 -12.39 5.23 -17.47
CA GLN A 417 -12.69 4.02 -18.26
C GLN A 417 -12.33 4.18 -19.76
N ASN A 418 -12.51 5.36 -20.31
CA ASN A 418 -12.20 5.66 -21.71
C ASN A 418 -10.75 6.09 -21.94
N ARG A 419 -9.86 5.90 -20.94
CA ARG A 419 -8.47 6.38 -20.95
C ARG A 419 -8.30 7.88 -21.17
N GLN A 420 -9.32 8.66 -20.81
CA GLN A 420 -9.24 10.11 -20.81
C GLN A 420 -8.70 10.61 -19.45
N LEU A 421 -8.00 11.73 -19.47
CA LEU A 421 -7.48 12.33 -18.26
C LEU A 421 -8.61 13.03 -17.51
N VAL A 422 -8.80 12.63 -16.26
CA VAL A 422 -9.75 13.23 -15.32
C VAL A 422 -9.01 13.68 -14.06
N GLN A 423 -9.63 14.57 -13.30
CA GLN A 423 -9.07 14.94 -12.02
C GLN A 423 -9.04 13.71 -11.11
N THR A 424 -7.87 13.45 -10.50
CA THR A 424 -7.73 12.33 -9.56
C THR A 424 -8.73 12.51 -8.42
N PRO A 425 -9.60 11.52 -8.13
CA PRO A 425 -10.40 11.55 -6.91
C PRO A 425 -9.39 11.63 -5.76
N LEU A 426 -9.60 12.60 -4.89
CA LEU A 426 -8.67 13.02 -3.84
C LEU A 426 -7.98 11.82 -3.19
N LEU A 427 -6.72 11.61 -3.57
CA LEU A 427 -5.81 10.82 -2.77
C LEU A 427 -5.72 11.51 -1.41
N VAL A 428 -6.00 10.77 -0.36
CA VAL A 428 -5.80 11.27 1.00
C VAL A 428 -4.31 11.23 1.25
N PHE A 429 -3.71 12.39 1.30
CA PHE A 429 -2.42 12.59 1.90
C PHE A 429 -2.63 13.30 3.22
#